data_3df07d4c55feeba8aedbf62eef244c21
#
_entry.id   3df07d4c55feeba8aedbf62eef244c21
#
_cell.length_a   1.000
_cell.length_b   1.000
_cell.length_c   1.000
_cell.angle_alpha   90.00
_cell.angle_beta   90.00
_cell.angle_gamma   90.00
#
_symmetry.space_group_name_H-M   'P 1'
#
loop_
_entity.id
_entity.type
_entity.pdbx_description
1 polymer ?
#
loop_
_entity_poly.entity_id
_entity_poly.type
_entity_poly.pdbx_seq_one_letter_code
_entity_poly.pdbx_strand_id
1 'polypeptide(L)'
;MTTEHRILEARGPVFSERSFGSSLLDSSTRFLRSKPLGSIGAALVVIIIICAIFAPAIAPYNFDHRSISERLQNPSASHLLGTDEVGRDILSRVVYGARVSAFVGFGSVIIATLIAGMLGMVSGYFGGGLDTAIQRLVDMWIAFPFLILLLAFLAVFGTPLGPVHVGPLLIDPAQQRAAQIIVILGLLFAVRDSRVIRGATLSMRHNVYVEAARSLGAGDLRIILHYILPNIMPTLIVIATLQLGAAILAEATLGFLGFGIPDPVPSWGRMLSGIARARVRSDPWLAFWPGLAISLAVFGFNMLGDALRDVLDPRLRGSR
;
A
#
# COMPACT_ATOMS: atom_id res chain seq x y z
N MET A 1 -21.14 62.10 40.79
CA MET A 1 -21.35 61.41 39.49
C MET A 1 -20.14 60.53 39.23
N THR A 2 -20.27 59.31 39.60
CA THR A 2 -19.20 58.28 39.59
C THR A 2 -19.33 57.47 38.32
N THR A 3 -18.31 57.56 37.43
CA THR A 3 -18.22 56.76 36.22
C THR A 3 -17.29 55.61 36.54
N GLU A 4 -17.86 54.44 36.80
CA GLU A 4 -17.13 53.18 36.96
C GLU A 4 -16.54 52.77 35.60
N HIS A 5 -15.22 52.80 35.51
CA HIS A 5 -14.47 52.12 34.47
C HIS A 5 -14.52 50.62 34.72
N ARG A 6 -15.39 49.92 34.00
CA ARG A 6 -15.37 48.45 33.90
C ARG A 6 -14.23 48.04 32.98
N ILE A 7 -13.09 47.68 33.56
CA ILE A 7 -11.98 47.04 32.86
C ILE A 7 -12.46 45.65 32.47
N LEU A 8 -12.78 45.46 31.19
CA LEU A 8 -13.00 44.17 30.61
C LEU A 8 -11.65 43.46 30.57
N GLU A 9 -11.40 42.57 31.52
CA GLU A 9 -10.31 41.58 31.44
C GLU A 9 -10.53 40.72 30.18
N ALA A 10 -9.77 41.01 29.15
CA ALA A 10 -9.62 40.14 27.99
C ALA A 10 -8.92 38.86 28.45
N ARG A 11 -9.71 37.84 28.79
CA ARG A 11 -9.18 36.47 28.92
C ARG A 11 -8.68 36.07 27.55
N GLY A 12 -7.36 36.17 27.37
CA GLY A 12 -6.68 35.58 26.22
C GLY A 12 -7.05 34.08 26.09
N PRO A 13 -7.02 33.53 24.90
CA PRO A 13 -7.31 32.12 24.71
C PRO A 13 -6.33 31.28 25.56
N VAL A 14 -6.87 30.57 26.55
CA VAL A 14 -6.11 29.59 27.32
C VAL A 14 -5.78 28.45 26.35
N PHE A 15 -4.58 28.50 25.76
CA PHE A 15 -4.02 27.35 25.08
C PHE A 15 -3.78 26.28 26.13
N SER A 16 -4.78 25.41 26.34
CA SER A 16 -4.54 24.18 27.08
C SER A 16 -3.53 23.35 26.28
N GLU A 17 -2.35 23.16 26.82
CA GLU A 17 -1.39 22.18 26.35
C GLU A 17 -2.02 20.78 26.48
N ARG A 18 -2.84 20.40 25.50
CA ARG A 18 -3.29 19.01 25.42
C ARG A 18 -2.06 18.19 25.08
N SER A 19 -1.68 17.29 25.98
CA SER A 19 -0.62 16.32 25.75
C SER A 19 -0.83 15.64 24.37
N PHE A 20 0.24 15.53 23.58
CA PHE A 20 0.22 14.94 22.24
C PHE A 20 -0.46 13.55 22.23
N GLY A 21 -0.30 12.78 23.32
CA GLY A 21 -0.94 11.47 23.51
C GLY A 21 -2.47 11.55 23.65
N SER A 22 -3.02 12.56 24.39
CA SER A 22 -4.47 12.70 24.55
C SER A 22 -5.15 13.13 23.24
N SER A 23 -4.48 13.95 22.45
CA SER A 23 -5.02 14.41 21.15
C SER A 23 -5.08 13.26 20.12
N LEU A 24 -4.13 12.32 20.14
CA LEU A 24 -4.13 11.13 19.28
C LEU A 24 -5.24 10.14 19.67
N LEU A 25 -5.43 9.89 20.97
CA LEU A 25 -6.50 9.01 21.48
C LEU A 25 -7.89 9.58 21.16
N ASP A 26 -8.10 10.88 21.36
CA ASP A 26 -9.37 11.55 21.04
C ASP A 26 -9.66 11.55 19.54
N SER A 27 -8.63 11.68 18.71
CA SER A 27 -8.77 11.60 17.26
C SER A 27 -9.10 10.19 16.81
N SER A 28 -8.44 9.18 17.38
CA SER A 28 -8.68 7.77 17.09
C SER A 28 -10.08 7.32 17.50
N THR A 29 -10.53 7.68 18.71
CA THR A 29 -11.87 7.34 19.19
C THR A 29 -12.97 8.04 18.39
N ARG A 30 -12.73 9.27 17.94
CA ARG A 30 -13.65 10.00 17.06
C ARG A 30 -13.71 9.34 15.68
N PHE A 31 -12.56 8.93 15.12
CA PHE A 31 -12.49 8.18 13.86
C PHE A 31 -13.28 6.86 13.95
N LEU A 32 -13.06 6.06 15.00
CA LEU A 32 -13.74 4.79 15.23
C LEU A 32 -15.26 4.93 15.29
N ARG A 33 -15.78 5.99 15.91
CA ARG A 33 -17.22 6.24 16.03
C ARG A 33 -17.85 6.84 14.78
N SER A 34 -17.11 7.69 14.05
CA SER A 34 -17.65 8.39 12.87
C SER A 34 -17.59 7.59 11.58
N LYS A 35 -16.69 6.59 11.48
CA LYS A 35 -16.43 5.79 10.27
C LYS A 35 -16.31 4.30 10.58
N PRO A 36 -17.43 3.61 10.86
CA PRO A 36 -17.38 2.20 11.31
C PRO A 36 -16.73 1.26 10.28
N LEU A 37 -16.99 1.43 8.97
CA LEU A 37 -16.36 0.63 7.91
C LEU A 37 -14.85 0.91 7.83
N GLY A 38 -14.44 2.16 7.95
CA GLY A 38 -13.01 2.53 7.99
C GLY A 38 -12.29 1.91 9.21
N SER A 39 -12.99 1.79 10.33
CA SER A 39 -12.47 1.17 11.55
C SER A 39 -12.26 -0.34 11.38
N ILE A 40 -13.20 -1.02 10.73
CA ILE A 40 -13.05 -2.44 10.36
C ILE A 40 -11.85 -2.59 9.41
N GLY A 41 -11.75 -1.73 8.39
CA GLY A 41 -10.61 -1.72 7.49
C GLY A 41 -9.28 -1.53 8.21
N ALA A 42 -9.20 -0.55 9.11
CA ALA A 42 -8.01 -0.30 9.92
C ALA A 42 -7.64 -1.52 10.80
N ALA A 43 -8.63 -2.15 11.44
CA ALA A 43 -8.40 -3.35 12.26
C ALA A 43 -7.85 -4.51 11.43
N LEU A 44 -8.41 -4.77 10.24
CA LEU A 44 -7.92 -5.80 9.32
C LEU A 44 -6.47 -5.51 8.87
N VAL A 45 -6.17 -4.28 8.51
CA VAL A 45 -4.81 -3.87 8.12
C VAL A 45 -3.83 -4.06 9.28
N VAL A 46 -4.21 -3.68 10.50
CA VAL A 46 -3.38 -3.88 11.71
C VAL A 46 -3.13 -5.37 11.95
N ILE A 47 -4.15 -6.22 11.84
CA ILE A 47 -4.00 -7.68 11.98
C ILE A 47 -3.00 -8.21 10.94
N ILE A 48 -3.12 -7.80 9.67
CA ILE A 48 -2.21 -8.23 8.60
C ILE A 48 -0.78 -7.78 8.88
N ILE A 49 -0.58 -6.54 9.35
CA ILE A 49 0.74 -6.02 9.71
C ILE A 49 1.32 -6.79 10.91
N ILE A 50 0.51 -7.08 11.93
CA ILE A 50 0.92 -7.90 13.07
C ILE A 50 1.34 -9.30 12.60
N CYS A 51 0.54 -9.96 11.76
CA CYS A 51 0.89 -11.25 11.16
C CYS A 51 2.18 -11.15 10.34
N ALA A 52 2.38 -10.09 9.57
CA ALA A 52 3.58 -9.90 8.75
C ALA A 52 4.85 -9.72 9.60
N ILE A 53 4.78 -8.94 10.68
CA ILE A 53 5.93 -8.67 11.57
C ILE A 53 6.23 -9.87 12.46
N PHE A 54 5.21 -10.39 13.13
CA PHE A 54 5.31 -11.42 14.15
C PHE A 54 5.06 -12.84 13.62
N ALA A 55 5.14 -13.06 12.29
CA ALA A 55 4.92 -14.38 11.69
C ALA A 55 5.66 -15.52 12.41
N PRO A 56 6.97 -15.41 12.76
CA PRO A 56 7.68 -16.50 13.45
C PRO A 56 7.16 -16.81 14.86
N ALA A 57 6.47 -15.86 15.51
CA ALA A 57 5.91 -16.04 16.85
C ALA A 57 4.44 -16.51 16.83
N ILE A 58 3.72 -16.18 15.74
CA ILE A 58 2.28 -16.50 15.59
C ILE A 58 2.09 -17.87 14.94
N ALA A 59 2.95 -18.21 13.96
CA ALA A 59 2.83 -19.44 13.20
C ALA A 59 3.20 -20.66 14.08
N PRO A 60 2.34 -21.70 14.14
CA PRO A 60 2.64 -22.90 14.92
C PRO A 60 3.88 -23.67 14.43
N TYR A 61 4.13 -23.63 13.13
CA TYR A 61 5.23 -24.34 12.47
C TYR A 61 6.06 -23.39 11.59
N ASN A 62 7.29 -23.81 11.24
CA ASN A 62 8.05 -23.12 10.20
C ASN A 62 7.32 -23.29 8.85
N PHE A 63 7.31 -22.26 8.02
CA PHE A 63 6.61 -22.28 6.72
C PHE A 63 7.10 -23.34 5.74
N ASP A 64 8.33 -23.84 5.90
CA ASP A 64 8.91 -24.91 5.06
C ASP A 64 9.05 -26.24 5.83
N HIS A 65 8.45 -26.38 7.00
CA HIS A 65 8.40 -27.66 7.69
C HIS A 65 7.56 -28.65 6.90
N ARG A 66 8.20 -29.72 6.42
CA ARG A 66 7.58 -30.72 5.52
C ARG A 66 7.46 -32.05 6.24
N SER A 67 6.27 -32.64 6.20
CA SER A 67 5.99 -33.97 6.76
C SER A 67 5.21 -34.78 5.73
N ILE A 68 5.90 -35.70 5.02
CA ILE A 68 5.27 -36.51 3.96
C ILE A 68 4.14 -37.40 4.51
N SER A 69 4.21 -37.80 5.79
CA SER A 69 3.15 -38.56 6.47
C SER A 69 1.89 -37.73 6.75
N GLU A 70 1.99 -36.40 6.71
CA GLU A 70 0.91 -35.46 7.02
C GLU A 70 0.39 -34.72 5.79
N ARG A 71 0.58 -35.30 4.60
CA ARG A 71 0.17 -34.70 3.32
C ARG A 71 -1.34 -34.64 3.20
N LEU A 72 -1.88 -33.47 2.77
CA LEU A 72 -3.29 -33.27 2.45
C LEU A 72 -4.23 -33.67 3.61
N GLN A 73 -3.80 -33.46 4.83
CA GLN A 73 -4.66 -33.66 6.00
C GLN A 73 -5.73 -32.57 6.06
N ASN A 74 -6.93 -32.99 6.42
CA ASN A 74 -8.04 -32.09 6.74
C ASN A 74 -7.70 -31.23 7.95
N PRO A 75 -8.36 -30.07 8.13
CA PRO A 75 -8.27 -29.28 9.35
C PRO A 75 -8.44 -30.15 10.61
N SER A 76 -7.50 -30.04 11.53
CA SER A 76 -7.39 -30.84 12.76
C SER A 76 -6.81 -30.01 13.90
N ALA A 77 -6.74 -30.59 15.11
CA ALA A 77 -6.17 -29.90 16.27
C ALA A 77 -4.65 -29.62 16.12
N SER A 78 -3.93 -30.49 15.39
CA SER A 78 -2.50 -30.32 15.07
C SER A 78 -2.29 -29.32 13.90
N HIS A 79 -3.20 -29.35 12.92
CA HIS A 79 -3.13 -28.48 11.73
C HIS A 79 -4.49 -27.79 11.55
N LEU A 80 -4.66 -26.62 12.19
CA LEU A 80 -5.95 -25.92 12.29
C LEU A 80 -6.59 -25.64 10.91
N LEU A 81 -5.81 -25.37 9.89
CA LEU A 81 -6.30 -25.12 8.53
C LEU A 81 -5.96 -26.27 7.55
N GLY A 82 -5.46 -27.40 8.06
CA GLY A 82 -5.00 -28.53 7.26
C GLY A 82 -3.57 -28.37 6.73
N THR A 83 -3.16 -29.32 5.87
CA THR A 83 -1.82 -29.37 5.28
C THR A 83 -1.86 -29.39 3.75
N ASP A 84 -0.75 -28.97 3.13
CA ASP A 84 -0.60 -28.97 1.67
C ASP A 84 -0.07 -30.33 1.12
N GLU A 85 0.24 -30.35 -0.19
CA GLU A 85 0.69 -31.55 -0.91
C GLU A 85 2.05 -32.11 -0.46
N VAL A 86 2.80 -31.39 0.31
CA VAL A 86 4.09 -31.82 0.88
C VAL A 86 4.07 -31.87 2.40
N GLY A 87 2.86 -31.73 3.00
CA GLY A 87 2.65 -31.81 4.44
C GLY A 87 3.03 -30.53 5.19
N ARG A 88 3.05 -29.36 4.54
CA ARG A 88 3.28 -28.07 5.21
C ARG A 88 1.98 -27.53 5.80
N ASP A 89 2.06 -26.94 6.99
CA ASP A 89 0.90 -26.36 7.68
C ASP A 89 0.38 -25.11 6.97
N ILE A 90 -0.91 -25.11 6.61
CA ILE A 90 -1.52 -24.02 5.85
C ILE A 90 -1.65 -22.76 6.68
N LEU A 91 -1.99 -22.84 7.99
CA LEU A 91 -2.07 -21.68 8.87
C LEU A 91 -0.71 -20.94 8.91
N SER A 92 0.35 -21.67 9.16
CA SER A 92 1.71 -21.11 9.18
C SER A 92 2.05 -20.45 7.86
N ARG A 93 1.73 -21.07 6.73
CA ARG A 93 1.97 -20.50 5.39
C ARG A 93 1.12 -19.26 5.10
N VAL A 94 -0.12 -19.22 5.56
CA VAL A 94 -0.98 -18.02 5.43
C VAL A 94 -0.42 -16.85 6.25
N VAL A 95 0.03 -17.11 7.49
CA VAL A 95 0.64 -16.10 8.36
C VAL A 95 1.96 -15.58 7.78
N TYR A 96 2.85 -16.47 7.35
CA TYR A 96 4.11 -16.05 6.69
C TYR A 96 3.85 -15.40 5.32
N GLY A 97 2.80 -15.80 4.60
CA GLY A 97 2.37 -15.18 3.36
C GLY A 97 1.99 -13.71 3.53
N ALA A 98 1.43 -13.34 4.68
CA ALA A 98 1.17 -11.94 5.00
C ALA A 98 2.44 -11.06 4.94
N ARG A 99 3.59 -11.59 5.43
CA ARG A 99 4.88 -10.89 5.37
C ARG A 99 5.30 -10.59 3.93
N VAL A 100 5.18 -11.59 3.06
CA VAL A 100 5.59 -11.47 1.65
C VAL A 100 4.68 -10.50 0.90
N SER A 101 3.36 -10.72 0.99
CA SER A 101 2.38 -9.87 0.30
C SER A 101 2.40 -8.43 0.82
N ALA A 102 2.59 -8.21 2.13
CA ALA A 102 2.78 -6.87 2.70
C ALA A 102 4.09 -6.23 2.20
N PHE A 103 5.21 -6.95 2.21
CA PHE A 103 6.50 -6.43 1.75
C PHE A 103 6.45 -5.99 0.29
N VAL A 104 5.88 -6.82 -0.59
CA VAL A 104 5.71 -6.48 -2.01
C VAL A 104 4.72 -5.34 -2.18
N GLY A 105 3.59 -5.36 -1.47
CA GLY A 105 2.58 -4.32 -1.53
C GLY A 105 3.13 -2.94 -1.13
N PHE A 106 3.70 -2.83 0.07
CA PHE A 106 4.28 -1.57 0.56
C PHE A 106 5.46 -1.11 -0.29
N GLY A 107 6.37 -2.02 -0.66
CA GLY A 107 7.52 -1.69 -1.51
C GLY A 107 7.10 -1.11 -2.86
N SER A 108 6.14 -1.74 -3.52
CA SER A 108 5.61 -1.26 -4.81
C SER A 108 4.92 0.10 -4.69
N VAL A 109 4.12 0.30 -3.65
CA VAL A 109 3.39 1.55 -3.44
C VAL A 109 4.31 2.71 -3.07
N ILE A 110 5.36 2.46 -2.29
CA ILE A 110 6.38 3.49 -2.00
C ILE A 110 7.04 3.95 -3.30
N ILE A 111 7.51 3.03 -4.15
CA ILE A 111 8.12 3.38 -5.45
C ILE A 111 7.10 4.11 -6.33
N ALA A 112 5.87 3.59 -6.43
CA ALA A 112 4.80 4.20 -7.21
C ALA A 112 4.52 5.64 -6.78
N THR A 113 4.35 5.87 -5.47
CA THR A 113 4.02 7.18 -4.92
C THR A 113 5.15 8.19 -5.11
N LEU A 114 6.40 7.77 -4.94
CA LEU A 114 7.56 8.64 -5.15
C LEU A 114 7.68 9.06 -6.62
N ILE A 115 7.59 8.11 -7.54
CA ILE A 115 7.71 8.38 -8.98
C ILE A 115 6.48 9.14 -9.49
N ALA A 116 5.27 8.74 -9.10
CA ALA A 116 4.03 9.46 -9.45
C ALA A 116 4.03 10.89 -8.93
N GLY A 117 4.48 11.08 -7.68
CA GLY A 117 4.65 12.39 -7.07
C GLY A 117 5.60 13.27 -7.89
N MET A 118 6.77 12.73 -8.21
CA MET A 118 7.77 13.46 -8.99
C MET A 118 7.27 13.80 -10.40
N LEU A 119 6.77 12.83 -11.15
CA LEU A 119 6.26 13.04 -12.51
C LEU A 119 5.05 13.97 -12.52
N GLY A 120 4.10 13.77 -11.61
CA GLY A 120 2.88 14.57 -11.54
C GLY A 120 3.13 16.01 -11.10
N MET A 121 4.02 16.24 -10.12
CA MET A 121 4.39 17.59 -9.71
C MET A 121 5.17 18.33 -10.79
N VAL A 122 6.16 17.69 -11.42
CA VAL A 122 6.94 18.31 -12.50
C VAL A 122 6.04 18.66 -13.69
N SER A 123 5.23 17.72 -14.15
CA SER A 123 4.27 17.90 -15.24
C SER A 123 3.25 19.01 -14.92
N GLY A 124 2.62 18.96 -13.75
CA GLY A 124 1.60 19.92 -13.31
C GLY A 124 2.15 21.34 -13.05
N TYR A 125 3.35 21.45 -12.49
CA TYR A 125 3.95 22.74 -12.14
C TYR A 125 4.51 23.48 -13.37
N PHE A 126 5.35 22.84 -14.16
CA PHE A 126 5.97 23.50 -15.31
C PHE A 126 5.02 23.67 -16.49
N GLY A 127 4.18 22.66 -16.76
CA GLY A 127 3.22 22.73 -17.89
C GLY A 127 3.91 22.74 -19.26
N GLY A 128 3.22 23.29 -20.25
CA GLY A 128 3.77 23.49 -21.61
C GLY A 128 4.26 22.23 -22.31
N GLY A 129 5.40 22.33 -23.00
CA GLY A 129 5.96 21.21 -23.78
C GLY A 129 6.42 20.04 -22.90
N LEU A 130 6.96 20.30 -21.70
CA LEU A 130 7.38 19.27 -20.76
C LEU A 130 6.19 18.43 -20.28
N ASP A 131 5.10 19.09 -19.91
CA ASP A 131 3.85 18.42 -19.56
C ASP A 131 3.35 17.55 -20.71
N THR A 132 3.29 18.12 -21.93
CA THR A 132 2.86 17.37 -23.12
C THR A 132 3.73 16.13 -23.35
N ALA A 133 5.04 16.25 -23.23
CA ALA A 133 5.96 15.13 -23.43
C ALA A 133 5.73 14.02 -22.39
N ILE A 134 5.65 14.39 -21.09
CA ILE A 134 5.38 13.44 -20.00
C ILE A 134 4.03 12.75 -20.22
N GLN A 135 2.97 13.51 -20.56
CA GLN A 135 1.65 12.92 -20.76
C GLN A 135 1.59 11.99 -21.98
N ARG A 136 2.35 12.26 -23.05
CA ARG A 136 2.46 11.33 -24.18
C ARG A 136 3.11 10.00 -23.80
N LEU A 137 4.17 10.04 -22.98
CA LEU A 137 4.76 8.81 -22.44
C LEU A 137 3.75 8.05 -21.57
N VAL A 138 3.05 8.76 -20.68
CA VAL A 138 1.99 8.17 -19.83
C VAL A 138 0.89 7.55 -20.69
N ASP A 139 0.45 8.21 -21.76
CA ASP A 139 -0.57 7.70 -22.70
C ASP A 139 -0.14 6.40 -23.36
N MET A 140 1.12 6.33 -23.83
CA MET A 140 1.66 5.11 -24.43
C MET A 140 1.64 3.92 -23.44
N TRP A 141 1.99 4.14 -22.16
CA TRP A 141 1.97 3.07 -21.16
C TRP A 141 0.56 2.59 -20.83
N ILE A 142 -0.39 3.51 -20.69
CA ILE A 142 -1.77 3.18 -20.34
C ILE A 142 -2.52 2.51 -21.51
N ALA A 143 -2.04 2.68 -22.75
CA ALA A 143 -2.62 2.02 -23.92
C ALA A 143 -2.52 0.48 -23.85
N PHE A 144 -1.56 -0.05 -23.10
CA PHE A 144 -1.43 -1.49 -22.91
C PHE A 144 -2.27 -1.99 -21.74
N PRO A 145 -2.94 -3.16 -21.85
CA PRO A 145 -3.57 -3.79 -20.70
C PRO A 145 -2.56 -4.08 -19.59
N PHE A 146 -2.86 -3.61 -18.37
CA PHE A 146 -1.96 -3.65 -17.22
C PHE A 146 -1.31 -5.03 -17.00
N LEU A 147 -2.12 -6.11 -16.99
CA LEU A 147 -1.63 -7.45 -16.73
C LEU A 147 -0.69 -7.96 -17.83
N ILE A 148 -0.98 -7.64 -19.09
CA ILE A 148 -0.12 -8.04 -20.22
C ILE A 148 1.24 -7.36 -20.10
N LEU A 149 1.24 -6.05 -19.81
CA LEU A 149 2.48 -5.30 -19.64
C LEU A 149 3.28 -5.80 -18.43
N LEU A 150 2.61 -6.08 -17.32
CA LEU A 150 3.23 -6.66 -16.12
C LEU A 150 3.91 -8.00 -16.41
N LEU A 151 3.22 -8.91 -17.09
CA LEU A 151 3.77 -10.22 -17.46
C LEU A 151 4.92 -10.09 -18.47
N ALA A 152 4.80 -9.19 -19.45
CA ALA A 152 5.86 -8.94 -20.42
C ALA A 152 7.15 -8.44 -19.74
N PHE A 153 7.04 -7.48 -18.82
CA PHE A 153 8.20 -7.00 -18.05
C PHE A 153 8.82 -8.10 -17.20
N LEU A 154 8.01 -8.90 -16.52
CA LEU A 154 8.52 -10.04 -15.75
C LEU A 154 9.12 -11.14 -16.62
N ALA A 155 8.63 -11.37 -17.83
CA ALA A 155 9.21 -12.33 -18.77
C ALA A 155 10.59 -11.88 -19.27
N VAL A 156 10.76 -10.57 -19.52
CA VAL A 156 12.02 -10.01 -20.04
C VAL A 156 13.05 -9.79 -18.95
N PHE A 157 12.64 -9.21 -17.83
CA PHE A 157 13.55 -8.77 -16.75
C PHE A 157 13.52 -9.66 -15.51
N GLY A 158 12.59 -10.60 -15.47
CA GLY A 158 12.25 -11.33 -14.25
C GLY A 158 12.88 -12.70 -14.10
N THR A 159 13.83 -13.11 -14.93
CA THR A 159 14.57 -14.38 -14.75
C THR A 159 15.47 -14.26 -13.51
N PRO A 160 15.24 -15.08 -12.46
CA PRO A 160 16.16 -15.12 -11.34
C PRO A 160 17.52 -15.62 -11.85
N LEU A 161 18.51 -14.75 -11.81
CA LEU A 161 19.90 -15.13 -11.88
C LEU A 161 20.20 -15.81 -10.55
N GLY A 162 20.77 -16.98 -10.45
CA GLY A 162 21.07 -17.66 -9.18
C GLY A 162 21.48 -16.74 -8.01
N PRO A 163 21.85 -17.25 -6.83
CA PRO A 163 22.18 -16.41 -5.70
C PRO A 163 23.27 -15.40 -6.07
N VAL A 164 23.02 -14.10 -5.84
CA VAL A 164 23.93 -13.00 -6.19
C VAL A 164 24.54 -12.43 -4.91
N HIS A 165 25.86 -12.28 -4.90
CA HIS A 165 26.57 -11.55 -3.85
C HIS A 165 26.64 -10.06 -4.17
N VAL A 166 26.07 -9.21 -3.31
CA VAL A 166 26.24 -7.77 -3.35
C VAL A 166 27.06 -7.36 -2.12
N GLY A 167 28.36 -7.32 -2.27
CA GLY A 167 29.28 -7.17 -1.14
C GLY A 167 29.16 -8.36 -0.16
N PRO A 168 28.94 -8.13 1.14
CA PRO A 168 28.76 -9.19 2.12
C PRO A 168 27.34 -9.80 2.12
N LEU A 169 26.40 -9.24 1.36
CA LEU A 169 24.99 -9.69 1.31
C LEU A 169 24.80 -10.74 0.22
N LEU A 170 24.26 -11.90 0.63
CA LEU A 170 23.78 -12.94 -0.27
C LEU A 170 22.29 -12.67 -0.54
N ILE A 171 21.94 -12.34 -1.77
CA ILE A 171 20.55 -12.14 -2.20
C ILE A 171 20.06 -13.45 -2.81
N ASP A 172 19.10 -14.09 -2.17
CA ASP A 172 18.51 -15.32 -2.66
C ASP A 172 17.51 -15.08 -3.84
N PRO A 173 17.17 -16.12 -4.62
CA PRO A 173 16.25 -15.99 -5.75
C PRO A 173 14.86 -15.45 -5.37
N ALA A 174 14.36 -15.73 -4.15
CA ALA A 174 13.08 -15.24 -3.70
C ALA A 174 13.10 -13.72 -3.43
N GLN A 175 14.20 -13.23 -2.83
CA GLN A 175 14.42 -11.79 -2.60
C GLN A 175 14.60 -11.06 -3.93
N GLN A 176 15.34 -11.61 -4.88
CA GLN A 176 15.50 -11.05 -6.22
C GLN A 176 14.15 -10.93 -6.92
N ARG A 177 13.33 -11.99 -6.89
CA ARG A 177 12.00 -11.97 -7.49
C ARG A 177 11.08 -10.97 -6.81
N ALA A 178 11.11 -10.87 -5.49
CA ALA A 178 10.35 -9.86 -4.76
C ALA A 178 10.75 -8.43 -5.17
N ALA A 179 12.04 -8.15 -5.26
CA ALA A 179 12.55 -6.85 -5.70
C ALA A 179 12.13 -6.51 -7.14
N GLN A 180 12.19 -7.48 -8.06
CA GLN A 180 11.73 -7.30 -9.44
C GLN A 180 10.24 -6.96 -9.50
N ILE A 181 9.40 -7.71 -8.77
CA ILE A 181 7.96 -7.46 -8.69
C ILE A 181 7.69 -6.06 -8.11
N ILE A 182 8.37 -5.69 -7.03
CA ILE A 182 8.25 -4.37 -6.38
C ILE A 182 8.56 -3.25 -7.38
N VAL A 183 9.67 -3.33 -8.09
CA VAL A 183 10.08 -2.29 -9.04
C VAL A 183 9.11 -2.20 -10.21
N ILE A 184 8.75 -3.35 -10.82
CA ILE A 184 7.87 -3.38 -12.00
C ILE A 184 6.46 -2.88 -11.63
N LEU A 185 5.86 -3.38 -10.54
CA LEU A 185 4.56 -2.89 -10.07
C LEU A 185 4.62 -1.41 -9.71
N GLY A 186 5.67 -1.00 -9.01
CA GLY A 186 5.88 0.40 -8.64
C GLY A 186 5.91 1.33 -9.85
N LEU A 187 6.64 0.97 -10.91
CA LEU A 187 6.70 1.72 -12.15
C LEU A 187 5.34 1.76 -12.87
N LEU A 188 4.67 0.62 -12.98
CA LEU A 188 3.38 0.53 -13.68
C LEU A 188 2.29 1.37 -12.98
N PHE A 189 2.24 1.34 -11.66
CA PHE A 189 1.30 2.15 -10.89
C PHE A 189 1.66 3.64 -10.95
N ALA A 190 2.95 3.98 -10.86
CA ALA A 190 3.42 5.37 -10.90
C ALA A 190 2.93 6.13 -12.11
N VAL A 191 2.96 5.50 -13.27
CA VAL A 191 2.54 6.12 -14.54
C VAL A 191 1.07 6.54 -14.48
N ARG A 192 0.20 5.66 -14.01
CA ARG A 192 -1.24 5.94 -13.89
C ARG A 192 -1.53 7.01 -12.84
N ASP A 193 -0.89 6.91 -11.67
CA ASP A 193 -1.14 7.79 -10.53
C ASP A 193 -0.58 9.19 -10.76
N SER A 194 0.47 9.33 -11.60
CA SER A 194 1.05 10.62 -11.97
C SER A 194 0.02 11.60 -12.55
N ARG A 195 -1.03 11.12 -13.22
CA ARG A 195 -2.12 11.96 -13.75
C ARG A 195 -2.95 12.61 -12.65
N VAL A 196 -3.25 11.86 -11.61
CA VAL A 196 -4.04 12.37 -10.48
C VAL A 196 -3.24 13.43 -9.72
N ILE A 197 -1.95 13.14 -9.50
CA ILE A 197 -1.04 14.09 -8.84
C ILE A 197 -0.81 15.34 -9.70
N ARG A 198 -0.69 15.18 -11.04
CA ARG A 198 -0.65 16.31 -11.96
C ARG A 198 -1.89 17.21 -11.82
N GLY A 199 -3.09 16.61 -11.79
CA GLY A 199 -4.34 17.36 -11.59
C GLY A 199 -4.36 18.14 -10.28
N ALA A 200 -3.93 17.51 -9.18
CA ALA A 200 -3.81 18.16 -7.88
C ALA A 200 -2.79 19.31 -7.91
N THR A 201 -1.64 19.10 -8.55
CA THR A 201 -0.59 20.13 -8.68
C THR A 201 -1.08 21.33 -9.52
N LEU A 202 -1.77 21.07 -10.63
CA LEU A 202 -2.36 22.11 -11.47
C LEU A 202 -3.33 23.00 -10.70
N SER A 203 -4.15 22.41 -9.83
CA SER A 203 -5.08 23.19 -9.00
C SER A 203 -4.38 24.05 -7.95
N MET A 204 -3.19 23.64 -7.48
CA MET A 204 -2.45 24.34 -6.44
C MET A 204 -1.53 25.43 -6.98
N ARG A 205 -0.97 25.28 -8.18
CA ARG A 205 0.05 26.20 -8.72
C ARG A 205 -0.43 27.63 -8.95
N HIS A 206 -1.74 27.84 -9.07
CA HIS A 206 -2.38 29.15 -9.28
C HIS A 206 -2.96 29.76 -8.00
N ASN A 207 -2.69 29.15 -6.84
CA ASN A 207 -3.15 29.72 -5.57
C ASN A 207 -2.35 30.97 -5.18
N VAL A 208 -3.02 31.92 -4.53
CA VAL A 208 -2.45 33.22 -4.14
C VAL A 208 -1.15 33.09 -3.35
N TYR A 209 -1.05 32.10 -2.46
CA TYR A 209 0.17 31.89 -1.68
C TYR A 209 1.38 31.43 -2.52
N VAL A 210 1.14 30.71 -3.63
CA VAL A 210 2.19 30.31 -4.59
C VAL A 210 2.66 31.52 -5.39
N GLU A 211 1.73 32.37 -5.84
CA GLU A 211 2.05 33.60 -6.54
C GLU A 211 2.79 34.60 -5.64
N ALA A 212 2.38 34.73 -4.39
CA ALA A 212 3.07 35.54 -3.40
C ALA A 212 4.51 35.05 -3.17
N ALA A 213 4.70 33.74 -2.99
CA ALA A 213 6.03 33.17 -2.82
C ALA A 213 6.93 33.45 -4.04
N ARG A 214 6.38 33.35 -5.26
CA ARG A 214 7.09 33.65 -6.49
C ARG A 214 7.47 35.14 -6.57
N SER A 215 6.58 36.04 -6.21
CA SER A 215 6.83 37.48 -6.17
C SER A 215 7.91 37.87 -5.15
N LEU A 216 8.07 37.09 -4.09
CA LEU A 216 9.13 37.23 -3.10
C LEU A 216 10.46 36.57 -3.54
N GLY A 217 10.54 36.04 -4.78
CA GLY A 217 11.76 35.47 -5.35
C GLY A 217 12.02 34.00 -4.96
N ALA A 218 11.01 33.25 -4.49
CA ALA A 218 11.17 31.84 -4.25
C ALA A 218 11.42 31.06 -5.55
N GLY A 219 12.50 30.26 -5.60
CA GLY A 219 12.79 29.40 -6.72
C GLY A 219 11.81 28.22 -6.86
N ASP A 220 11.69 27.66 -8.06
CA ASP A 220 10.72 26.62 -8.42
C ASP A 220 10.78 25.38 -7.51
N LEU A 221 11.99 24.88 -7.21
CA LEU A 221 12.16 23.73 -6.31
C LEU A 221 11.62 24.02 -4.90
N ARG A 222 11.86 25.23 -4.40
CA ARG A 222 11.32 25.67 -3.11
C ARG A 222 9.80 25.74 -3.13
N ILE A 223 9.23 26.24 -4.22
CA ILE A 223 7.77 26.31 -4.40
C ILE A 223 7.17 24.89 -4.41
N ILE A 224 7.75 23.98 -5.18
CA ILE A 224 7.28 22.60 -5.27
C ILE A 224 7.33 21.91 -3.91
N LEU A 225 8.48 21.95 -3.22
CA LEU A 225 8.68 21.17 -1.99
C LEU A 225 8.01 21.78 -0.74
N HIS A 226 7.91 23.12 -0.63
CA HIS A 226 7.41 23.76 0.58
C HIS A 226 5.97 24.28 0.46
N TYR A 227 5.49 24.51 -0.76
CA TYR A 227 4.14 25.09 -0.95
C TYR A 227 3.19 24.12 -1.66
N ILE A 228 3.65 23.35 -2.65
CA ILE A 228 2.79 22.41 -3.39
C ILE A 228 2.74 21.06 -2.71
N LEU A 229 3.88 20.41 -2.48
CA LEU A 229 3.95 19.06 -1.92
C LEU A 229 3.16 18.91 -0.60
N PRO A 230 3.28 19.79 0.40
CA PRO A 230 2.51 19.64 1.64
C PRO A 230 0.99 19.72 1.42
N ASN A 231 0.55 20.53 0.44
CA ASN A 231 -0.87 20.71 0.13
C ASN A 231 -1.47 19.55 -0.69
N ILE A 232 -0.66 18.80 -1.45
CA ILE A 232 -1.10 17.59 -2.15
C ILE A 232 -0.84 16.30 -1.37
N MET A 233 -0.16 16.37 -0.21
CA MET A 233 0.10 15.20 0.65
C MET A 233 -1.16 14.39 0.98
N PRO A 234 -2.33 15.00 1.31
CA PRO A 234 -3.56 14.24 1.49
C PRO A 234 -3.91 13.38 0.28
N THR A 235 -3.78 13.91 -0.91
CA THR A 235 -4.05 13.17 -2.17
C THR A 235 -3.06 12.02 -2.35
N LEU A 236 -1.76 12.24 -2.08
CA LEU A 236 -0.74 11.20 -2.14
C LEU A 236 -1.01 10.05 -1.17
N ILE A 237 -1.38 10.37 0.09
CA ILE A 237 -1.68 9.37 1.11
C ILE A 237 -2.90 8.53 0.72
N VAL A 238 -3.96 9.17 0.23
CA VAL A 238 -5.17 8.46 -0.21
C VAL A 238 -4.88 7.51 -1.37
N ILE A 239 -4.17 7.98 -2.41
CA ILE A 239 -3.80 7.14 -3.55
C ILE A 239 -2.92 5.98 -3.08
N ALA A 240 -1.90 6.24 -2.27
CA ALA A 240 -1.01 5.21 -1.75
C ALA A 240 -1.78 4.13 -0.97
N THR A 241 -2.75 4.52 -0.13
CA THR A 241 -3.53 3.57 0.66
C THR A 241 -4.43 2.69 -0.22
N LEU A 242 -5.12 3.26 -1.19
CA LEU A 242 -5.95 2.52 -2.14
C LEU A 242 -5.10 1.58 -3.02
N GLN A 243 -3.91 2.03 -3.37
CA GLN A 243 -2.97 1.27 -4.20
C GLN A 243 -2.42 0.02 -3.50
N LEU A 244 -2.36 -0.01 -2.15
CA LEU A 244 -1.92 -1.18 -1.39
C LEU A 244 -2.81 -2.40 -1.67
N GLY A 245 -4.12 -2.23 -1.69
CA GLY A 245 -5.04 -3.32 -2.04
C GLY A 245 -4.82 -3.83 -3.47
N ALA A 246 -4.65 -2.91 -4.43
CA ALA A 246 -4.37 -3.25 -5.81
C ALA A 246 -3.01 -3.95 -6.00
N ALA A 247 -1.98 -3.53 -5.26
CA ALA A 247 -0.64 -4.12 -5.30
C ALA A 247 -0.63 -5.56 -4.76
N ILE A 248 -1.32 -5.81 -3.63
CA ILE A 248 -1.48 -7.16 -3.07
C ILE A 248 -2.22 -8.08 -4.05
N LEU A 249 -3.30 -7.58 -4.68
CA LEU A 249 -4.05 -8.35 -5.67
C LEU A 249 -3.21 -8.65 -6.91
N ALA A 250 -2.40 -7.69 -7.38
CA ALA A 250 -1.51 -7.87 -8.51
C ALA A 250 -0.40 -8.90 -8.20
N GLU A 251 0.23 -8.83 -7.01
CA GLU A 251 1.20 -9.84 -6.54
C GLU A 251 0.55 -11.23 -6.48
N ALA A 252 -0.65 -11.31 -5.91
CA ALA A 252 -1.38 -12.57 -5.82
C ALA A 252 -1.72 -13.14 -7.20
N THR A 253 -2.08 -12.29 -8.16
CA THR A 253 -2.33 -12.71 -9.56
C THR A 253 -1.07 -13.26 -10.20
N LEU A 254 0.09 -12.61 -10.01
CA LEU A 254 1.39 -13.12 -10.48
C LEU A 254 1.74 -14.45 -9.84
N GLY A 255 1.55 -14.58 -8.54
CA GLY A 255 1.76 -15.83 -7.79
C GLY A 255 0.89 -16.96 -8.32
N PHE A 256 -0.38 -16.71 -8.54
CA PHE A 256 -1.35 -17.66 -9.11
C PHE A 256 -0.97 -18.12 -10.52
N LEU A 257 -0.47 -17.20 -11.36
CA LEU A 257 -0.02 -17.49 -12.73
C LEU A 257 1.37 -18.17 -12.78
N GLY A 258 2.06 -18.32 -11.65
CA GLY A 258 3.38 -18.95 -11.56
C GLY A 258 4.57 -17.99 -11.74
N PHE A 259 4.31 -16.69 -11.91
CA PHE A 259 5.33 -15.64 -12.06
C PHE A 259 5.69 -14.96 -10.73
N GLY A 260 5.11 -15.41 -9.62
CA GLY A 260 5.35 -14.88 -8.28
C GLY A 260 6.68 -15.32 -7.68
N ILE A 261 6.78 -15.16 -6.36
CA ILE A 261 7.94 -15.56 -5.57
C ILE A 261 8.05 -17.10 -5.56
N PRO A 262 9.25 -17.68 -5.81
CA PRO A 262 9.43 -19.12 -5.89
C PRO A 262 9.31 -19.80 -4.51
N ASP A 263 8.94 -21.10 -4.51
CA ASP A 263 9.05 -21.94 -3.32
C ASP A 263 10.50 -21.95 -2.79
N PRO A 264 10.70 -22.11 -1.45
CA PRO A 264 9.70 -22.48 -0.44
C PRO A 264 8.93 -21.30 0.16
N VAL A 265 9.30 -20.05 -0.15
CA VAL A 265 8.73 -18.84 0.47
C VAL A 265 7.24 -18.74 0.12
N PRO A 266 6.34 -18.71 1.12
CA PRO A 266 4.91 -18.64 0.85
C PRO A 266 4.49 -17.22 0.46
N SER A 267 3.68 -17.11 -0.61
CA SER A 267 2.83 -15.95 -0.84
C SER A 267 1.39 -16.43 -1.08
N TRP A 268 0.42 -15.60 -0.75
CA TRP A 268 -0.98 -16.00 -0.85
C TRP A 268 -1.37 -16.40 -2.28
N GLY A 269 -0.87 -15.66 -3.28
CA GLY A 269 -1.11 -15.98 -4.68
C GLY A 269 -0.46 -17.30 -5.11
N ARG A 270 0.77 -17.57 -4.66
CA ARG A 270 1.46 -18.83 -4.96
C ARG A 270 0.74 -20.03 -4.34
N MET A 271 0.18 -19.88 -3.14
CA MET A 271 -0.62 -20.91 -2.48
C MET A 271 -1.89 -21.29 -3.26
N LEU A 272 -2.44 -20.38 -4.07
CA LEU A 272 -3.58 -20.63 -4.94
C LEU A 272 -3.22 -21.33 -6.26
N SER A 273 -1.93 -21.42 -6.61
CA SER A 273 -1.45 -22.03 -7.85
C SER A 273 -1.32 -23.55 -7.75
N GLY A 274 -1.01 -24.20 -8.87
CA GLY A 274 -0.64 -25.61 -8.89
C GLY A 274 -1.74 -26.53 -8.34
N ILE A 275 -1.38 -27.31 -7.31
CA ILE A 275 -2.25 -28.37 -6.73
C ILE A 275 -3.48 -27.78 -6.04
N ALA A 276 -3.41 -26.63 -5.38
CA ALA A 276 -4.57 -26.00 -4.77
C ALA A 276 -5.67 -25.73 -5.82
N ARG A 277 -5.28 -25.26 -7.00
CA ARG A 277 -6.20 -25.08 -8.14
C ARG A 277 -6.74 -26.42 -8.68
N ALA A 278 -5.90 -27.42 -8.81
CA ALA A 278 -6.28 -28.73 -9.33
C ALA A 278 -7.22 -29.48 -8.38
N ARG A 279 -7.05 -29.30 -7.07
CA ARG A 279 -7.76 -30.03 -6.03
C ARG A 279 -8.85 -29.21 -5.29
N VAL A 280 -9.27 -28.09 -5.84
CA VAL A 280 -10.29 -27.22 -5.20
C VAL A 280 -11.60 -27.93 -4.86
N ARG A 281 -11.95 -29.01 -5.56
CA ARG A 281 -13.16 -29.80 -5.31
C ARG A 281 -13.00 -30.85 -4.20
N SER A 282 -11.82 -31.48 -4.11
CA SER A 282 -11.53 -32.51 -3.10
C SER A 282 -11.03 -31.92 -1.78
N ASP A 283 -10.20 -30.87 -1.88
CA ASP A 283 -9.49 -30.26 -0.76
C ASP A 283 -9.67 -28.74 -0.77
N PRO A 284 -10.89 -28.22 -0.56
CA PRO A 284 -11.21 -26.80 -0.77
C PRO A 284 -10.44 -25.85 0.16
N TRP A 285 -10.01 -26.31 1.34
CA TRP A 285 -9.25 -25.49 2.29
C TRP A 285 -7.91 -24.99 1.72
N LEU A 286 -7.30 -25.74 0.76
CA LEU A 286 -6.06 -25.32 0.09
C LEU A 286 -6.20 -23.97 -0.61
N ALA A 287 -7.35 -23.69 -1.20
CA ALA A 287 -7.63 -22.44 -1.90
C ALA A 287 -8.40 -21.44 -1.04
N PHE A 288 -9.27 -21.92 -0.17
CA PHE A 288 -10.16 -21.05 0.63
C PHE A 288 -9.39 -20.09 1.54
N TRP A 289 -8.42 -20.58 2.31
CA TRP A 289 -7.72 -19.78 3.30
C TRP A 289 -6.81 -18.71 2.70
N PRO A 290 -5.95 -19.01 1.68
CA PRO A 290 -5.19 -17.97 1.00
C PRO A 290 -6.10 -16.98 0.26
N GLY A 291 -7.18 -17.44 -0.36
CA GLY A 291 -8.16 -16.58 -1.02
C GLY A 291 -8.87 -15.64 -0.06
N LEU A 292 -9.24 -16.14 1.12
CA LEU A 292 -9.83 -15.32 2.19
C LEU A 292 -8.83 -14.27 2.69
N ALA A 293 -7.55 -14.64 2.88
CA ALA A 293 -6.51 -13.72 3.30
C ALA A 293 -6.32 -12.56 2.30
N ILE A 294 -6.26 -12.87 0.99
CA ILE A 294 -6.21 -11.84 -0.06
C ILE A 294 -7.45 -10.95 -0.01
N SER A 295 -8.64 -11.54 0.09
CA SER A 295 -9.90 -10.79 0.11
C SER A 295 -9.98 -9.85 1.31
N LEU A 296 -9.61 -10.30 2.50
CA LEU A 296 -9.57 -9.49 3.72
C LEU A 296 -8.52 -8.38 3.63
N ALA A 297 -7.36 -8.63 3.01
CA ALA A 297 -6.34 -7.63 2.81
C ALA A 297 -6.82 -6.53 1.86
N VAL A 298 -7.32 -6.90 0.68
CA VAL A 298 -7.84 -5.94 -0.31
C VAL A 298 -9.00 -5.13 0.28
N PHE A 299 -9.94 -5.78 0.94
CA PHE A 299 -11.06 -5.13 1.61
C PHE A 299 -10.57 -4.15 2.68
N GLY A 300 -9.65 -4.60 3.55
CA GLY A 300 -9.11 -3.80 4.65
C GLY A 300 -8.43 -2.53 4.15
N PHE A 301 -7.53 -2.63 3.16
CA PHE A 301 -6.84 -1.47 2.59
C PHE A 301 -7.78 -0.53 1.85
N ASN A 302 -8.77 -1.03 1.10
CA ASN A 302 -9.74 -0.18 0.42
C ASN A 302 -10.62 0.59 1.42
N MET A 303 -11.17 -0.09 2.44
CA MET A 303 -11.98 0.56 3.47
C MET A 303 -11.19 1.62 4.27
N LEU A 304 -9.93 1.32 4.58
CA LEU A 304 -9.05 2.28 5.23
C LEU A 304 -8.76 3.48 4.31
N GLY A 305 -8.48 3.23 3.03
CA GLY A 305 -8.21 4.28 2.04
C GLY A 305 -9.40 5.22 1.85
N ASP A 306 -10.60 4.67 1.74
CA ASP A 306 -11.84 5.46 1.63
C ASP A 306 -12.08 6.31 2.90
N ALA A 307 -11.87 5.74 4.08
CA ALA A 307 -12.00 6.47 5.33
C ALA A 307 -10.95 7.58 5.48
N LEU A 308 -9.70 7.34 5.05
CA LEU A 308 -8.66 8.36 5.02
C LEU A 308 -8.98 9.48 4.04
N ARG A 309 -9.51 9.16 2.87
CA ARG A 309 -9.98 10.14 1.90
C ARG A 309 -11.01 11.08 2.52
N ASP A 310 -12.03 10.52 3.19
CA ASP A 310 -13.09 11.30 3.82
C ASP A 310 -12.58 12.21 4.96
N VAL A 311 -11.57 11.76 5.71
CA VAL A 311 -10.98 12.54 6.81
C VAL A 311 -10.04 13.63 6.31
N LEU A 312 -9.32 13.35 5.22
CA LEU A 312 -8.32 14.26 4.66
C LEU A 312 -8.90 15.27 3.67
N ASP A 313 -10.16 15.08 3.18
CA ASP A 313 -10.81 16.01 2.27
C ASP A 313 -11.23 17.30 3.01
N PRO A 314 -10.61 18.46 2.70
CA PRO A 314 -10.93 19.74 3.36
C PRO A 314 -12.38 20.21 3.10
N ARG A 315 -12.98 19.80 1.99
CA ARG A 315 -14.33 20.24 1.60
C ARG A 315 -15.43 19.69 2.51
N LEU A 316 -15.18 18.56 3.16
CA LEU A 316 -16.14 17.93 4.09
C LEU A 316 -16.06 18.53 5.50
N ARG A 317 -15.05 19.35 5.81
CA ARG A 317 -14.91 20.00 7.13
C ARG A 317 -15.80 21.23 7.33
N GLY A 318 -16.36 21.81 6.26
CA GLY A 318 -17.16 23.03 6.27
C GLY A 318 -18.68 22.82 6.34
N SER A 319 -19.19 21.59 6.35
CA SER A 319 -20.62 21.27 6.31
C SER A 319 -21.17 20.65 7.60
N ARG A 320 -20.46 20.82 8.73
CA ARG A 320 -20.92 20.37 10.05
C ARG A 320 -21.00 21.52 11.03
#